data_f8ea874b6018f8da0d1bb5421e193010
#
_entry.id   f8ea874b6018f8da0d1bb5421e193010
#
_cell.length_a   1.000
_cell.length_b   1.000
_cell.length_c   1.000
_cell.angle_alpha   90.00
_cell.angle_beta   90.00
_cell.angle_gamma   90.00
#
_symmetry.space_group_name_H-M   'P 1'
#
loop_
_entity.id
_entity.type
_entity.pdbx_description
1 polymer ?
#
loop_
_entity_poly.entity_id
_entity_poly.type
_entity_poly.pdbx_seq_one_letter_code
_entity_poly.pdbx_strand_id
1 'polypeptide(L)'
;MFERYTEKARRVIFFARYEASQFGSPFIETEHLLLGLLREDKALTNRLLAEHYADELIRKKIEDHTLIREKVSTSVDLPLSNECKRVLAYAAEEAERAGDKHLGTEHLLLGLLREEKCFAAAILHECGLRLNTTRERLSGRGEQELSPEQRPLGAPDILLIDEGGQVLTELRWTPALALPRVGEYVRLPEDEVAKEFRVERITYSYIRVPFAERRKDRLAKIEITLAPTGEPKNAEKP
;
A
#
# COMPACT_ATOMS: atom_id res chain seq x y z
N MET A 1 -3.99 -29.90 -7.80
CA MET A 1 -3.08 -28.74 -8.02
C MET A 1 -3.16 -27.72 -6.88
N PHE A 2 -4.31 -27.46 -6.29
CA PHE A 2 -4.50 -26.41 -5.26
C PHE A 2 -4.69 -26.95 -3.83
N GLU A 3 -4.26 -28.16 -3.52
CA GLU A 3 -4.41 -28.80 -2.19
C GLU A 3 -3.65 -28.05 -1.10
N ARG A 4 -2.49 -27.50 -1.44
CA ARG A 4 -1.65 -26.71 -0.53
C ARG A 4 -2.11 -25.24 -0.35
N TYR A 5 -3.11 -24.79 -1.12
CA TYR A 5 -3.59 -23.43 -1.07
C TYR A 5 -4.56 -23.24 0.09
N THR A 6 -4.42 -22.12 0.82
CA THR A 6 -5.45 -21.70 1.79
C THR A 6 -6.77 -21.45 1.06
N GLU A 7 -7.87 -21.43 1.80
CA GLU A 7 -9.18 -21.11 1.23
C GLU A 7 -9.19 -19.72 0.58
N LYS A 8 -8.58 -18.72 1.24
CA LYS A 8 -8.43 -17.36 0.67
C LYS A 8 -7.65 -17.39 -0.64
N ALA A 9 -6.50 -18.07 -0.69
CA ALA A 9 -5.71 -18.15 -1.91
C ALA A 9 -6.46 -18.84 -3.06
N ARG A 10 -7.28 -19.84 -2.77
CA ARG A 10 -8.18 -20.46 -3.77
C ARG A 10 -9.23 -19.48 -4.27
N ARG A 11 -9.81 -18.66 -3.38
CA ARG A 11 -10.76 -17.61 -3.77
C ARG A 11 -10.12 -16.51 -4.61
N VAL A 12 -8.85 -16.15 -4.36
CA VAL A 12 -8.11 -15.25 -5.25
C VAL A 12 -8.09 -15.77 -6.68
N ILE A 13 -7.78 -17.06 -6.89
CA ILE A 13 -7.75 -17.66 -8.23
C ILE A 13 -9.16 -17.70 -8.85
N PHE A 14 -10.17 -18.00 -8.05
CA PHE A 14 -11.56 -17.93 -8.50
C PHE A 14 -11.95 -16.53 -8.97
N PHE A 15 -11.60 -15.49 -8.19
CA PHE A 15 -11.87 -14.11 -8.58
C PHE A 15 -11.03 -13.66 -9.77
N ALA A 16 -9.79 -14.12 -9.89
CA ALA A 16 -8.97 -13.87 -11.07
C ALA A 16 -9.64 -14.41 -12.36
N ARG A 17 -10.20 -15.61 -12.29
CA ARG A 17 -10.98 -16.17 -13.40
C ARG A 17 -12.23 -15.35 -13.71
N TYR A 18 -12.94 -14.91 -12.67
CA TYR A 18 -14.10 -14.03 -12.83
C TYR A 18 -13.71 -12.72 -13.52
N GLU A 19 -12.65 -12.07 -13.07
CA GLU A 19 -12.14 -10.82 -13.68
C GLU A 19 -11.74 -11.05 -15.14
N ALA A 20 -10.99 -12.12 -15.45
CA ALA A 20 -10.63 -12.47 -16.83
C ALA A 20 -11.87 -12.64 -17.72
N SER A 21 -12.93 -13.25 -17.21
CA SER A 21 -14.21 -13.40 -17.94
C SER A 21 -14.90 -12.06 -18.20
N GLN A 22 -14.84 -11.11 -17.24
CA GLN A 22 -15.40 -9.76 -17.40
C GLN A 22 -14.64 -8.92 -18.42
N PHE A 23 -13.32 -9.09 -18.49
CA PHE A 23 -12.46 -8.43 -19.49
C PHE A 23 -12.53 -9.09 -20.87
N GLY A 24 -13.18 -10.26 -20.99
CA GLY A 24 -13.21 -11.02 -22.24
C GLY A 24 -11.86 -11.58 -22.63
N SER A 25 -10.97 -11.79 -21.66
CA SER A 25 -9.64 -12.34 -21.90
C SER A 25 -9.68 -13.84 -22.16
N PRO A 26 -8.91 -14.36 -23.14
CA PRO A 26 -8.81 -15.79 -23.38
C PRO A 26 -7.96 -16.53 -22.33
N PHE A 27 -7.25 -15.80 -21.48
CA PHE A 27 -6.39 -16.34 -20.42
C PHE A 27 -6.61 -15.62 -19.11
N ILE A 28 -6.32 -16.30 -17.99
CA ILE A 28 -6.13 -15.63 -16.71
C ILE A 28 -4.71 -15.05 -16.70
N GLU A 29 -4.61 -13.72 -16.78
CA GLU A 29 -3.35 -12.97 -16.77
C GLU A 29 -3.00 -12.51 -15.34
N THR A 30 -1.78 -11.98 -15.17
CA THR A 30 -1.27 -11.54 -13.86
C THR A 30 -2.08 -10.40 -13.24
N GLU A 31 -2.60 -9.49 -14.06
CA GLU A 31 -3.49 -8.40 -13.62
C GLU A 31 -4.83 -8.92 -13.09
N HIS A 32 -5.37 -9.98 -13.68
CA HIS A 32 -6.57 -10.62 -13.15
C HIS A 32 -6.30 -11.26 -11.79
N LEU A 33 -5.10 -11.85 -11.60
CA LEU A 33 -4.70 -12.40 -10.31
C LEU A 33 -4.53 -11.28 -9.27
N LEU A 34 -3.98 -10.13 -9.65
CA LEU A 34 -3.89 -8.96 -8.80
C LEU A 34 -5.28 -8.45 -8.38
N LEU A 35 -6.22 -8.32 -9.33
CA LEU A 35 -7.61 -7.93 -9.02
C LEU A 35 -8.30 -8.93 -8.08
N GLY A 36 -8.06 -10.23 -8.29
CA GLY A 36 -8.56 -11.26 -7.40
C GLY A 36 -8.01 -11.13 -5.98
N LEU A 37 -6.73 -10.79 -5.84
CA LEU A 37 -6.06 -10.56 -4.56
C LEU A 37 -6.64 -9.33 -3.82
N LEU A 38 -6.77 -8.20 -4.51
CA LEU A 38 -7.36 -6.97 -3.99
C LEU A 38 -8.80 -7.20 -3.48
N ARG A 39 -9.55 -8.00 -4.21
CA ARG A 39 -10.95 -8.32 -3.86
C ARG A 39 -11.06 -9.22 -2.64
N GLU A 40 -10.21 -10.25 -2.54
CA GLU A 40 -10.32 -11.29 -1.50
C GLU A 40 -9.67 -10.86 -0.18
N ASP A 41 -8.49 -10.24 -0.22
CA ASP A 41 -7.73 -9.96 1.00
C ASP A 41 -7.46 -8.47 1.19
N LYS A 42 -8.52 -7.74 1.51
CA LYS A 42 -8.44 -6.30 1.82
C LYS A 42 -7.56 -5.99 3.02
N ALA A 43 -7.47 -6.90 3.99
CA ALA A 43 -6.60 -6.69 5.15
C ALA A 43 -5.13 -6.69 4.75
N LEU A 44 -4.72 -7.63 3.87
CA LEU A 44 -3.36 -7.70 3.34
C LEU A 44 -3.06 -6.47 2.47
N THR A 45 -3.96 -6.13 1.56
CA THR A 45 -3.76 -5.01 0.63
C THR A 45 -3.73 -3.67 1.34
N ASN A 46 -4.63 -3.41 2.29
CA ASN A 46 -4.63 -2.19 3.10
C ASN A 46 -3.37 -2.05 3.98
N ARG A 47 -2.81 -3.17 4.46
CA ARG A 47 -1.56 -3.15 5.24
C ARG A 47 -0.34 -2.80 4.40
N LEU A 48 -0.34 -3.17 3.12
CA LEU A 48 0.83 -3.05 2.24
C LEU A 48 0.75 -1.89 1.26
N LEU A 49 -0.44 -1.58 0.76
CA LEU A 49 -0.70 -0.47 -0.15
C LEU A 49 -1.09 0.77 0.63
N ALA A 50 -0.62 1.94 0.20
CA ALA A 50 -1.08 3.19 0.76
C ALA A 50 -2.53 3.49 0.32
N GLU A 51 -3.31 4.22 1.15
CA GLU A 51 -4.74 4.52 0.90
C GLU A 51 -5.04 5.15 -0.47
N HIS A 52 -4.10 5.92 -1.01
CA HIS A 52 -4.28 6.54 -2.33
C HIS A 52 -4.08 5.57 -3.50
N TYR A 53 -3.69 4.32 -3.23
CA TYR A 53 -3.76 3.20 -4.17
C TYR A 53 -4.99 2.34 -3.88
N ALA A 54 -6.16 3.00 -3.77
CA ALA A 54 -7.41 2.29 -3.62
C ALA A 54 -7.60 1.26 -4.74
N ASP A 55 -8.28 0.16 -4.42
CA ASP A 55 -8.61 -0.91 -5.36
C ASP A 55 -9.13 -0.37 -6.71
N GLU A 56 -9.90 0.72 -6.65
CA GLU A 56 -10.45 1.41 -7.82
C GLU A 56 -9.39 2.02 -8.74
N LEU A 57 -8.32 2.59 -8.18
CA LEU A 57 -7.25 3.18 -8.97
C LEU A 57 -6.43 2.11 -9.70
N ILE A 58 -6.13 1.00 -9.01
CA ILE A 58 -5.44 -0.14 -9.60
C ILE A 58 -6.31 -0.77 -10.69
N ARG A 59 -7.61 -0.96 -10.41
CA ARG A 59 -8.57 -1.46 -11.39
C ARG A 59 -8.62 -0.57 -12.62
N LYS A 60 -8.75 0.73 -12.44
CA LYS A 60 -8.76 1.68 -13.54
C LYS A 60 -7.49 1.63 -14.39
N LYS A 61 -6.31 1.51 -13.76
CA LYS A 61 -5.05 1.32 -14.48
C LYS A 61 -5.05 0.06 -15.34
N ILE A 62 -5.61 -1.03 -14.82
CA ILE A 62 -5.73 -2.29 -15.55
C ILE A 62 -6.70 -2.11 -16.74
N GLU A 63 -7.85 -1.49 -16.51
CA GLU A 63 -8.84 -1.19 -17.56
C GLU A 63 -8.29 -0.28 -18.66
N ASP A 64 -7.53 0.74 -18.30
CA ASP A 64 -6.91 1.67 -19.27
C ASP A 64 -5.80 1.00 -20.11
N HIS A 65 -5.18 -0.06 -19.60
CA HIS A 65 -4.09 -0.78 -20.28
C HIS A 65 -4.56 -2.02 -21.04
N THR A 66 -5.66 -2.63 -20.61
CA THR A 66 -6.14 -3.90 -21.14
C THR A 66 -7.23 -3.67 -22.17
N LEU A 67 -7.13 -4.38 -23.32
CA LEU A 67 -8.22 -4.39 -24.31
C LEU A 67 -9.42 -5.15 -23.73
N ILE A 68 -10.45 -4.40 -23.37
CA ILE A 68 -11.72 -4.99 -22.93
C ILE A 68 -12.43 -5.53 -24.18
N ARG A 69 -12.73 -6.83 -24.15
CA ARG A 69 -13.45 -7.54 -25.20
C ARG A 69 -14.85 -7.92 -24.71
N GLU A 70 -15.62 -8.56 -25.58
CA GLU A 70 -16.90 -9.14 -25.20
C GLU A 70 -16.73 -10.17 -24.08
N LYS A 71 -17.58 -10.07 -23.06
CA LYS A 71 -17.51 -10.94 -21.88
C LYS A 71 -17.59 -12.41 -22.24
N VAL A 72 -16.70 -13.20 -21.69
CA VAL A 72 -16.74 -14.66 -21.80
C VAL A 72 -17.59 -15.22 -20.66
N SER A 73 -18.39 -16.27 -20.95
CA SER A 73 -19.16 -16.93 -19.89
C SER A 73 -18.25 -17.49 -18.80
N THR A 74 -18.62 -17.30 -17.54
CA THR A 74 -17.90 -17.85 -16.38
C THR A 74 -17.88 -19.38 -16.34
N SER A 75 -18.72 -20.06 -17.14
CA SER A 75 -18.69 -21.52 -17.31
C SER A 75 -17.54 -22.02 -18.20
N VAL A 76 -16.94 -21.13 -19.00
CA VAL A 76 -15.78 -21.47 -19.82
C VAL A 76 -14.55 -21.62 -18.93
N ASP A 77 -13.80 -22.70 -19.11
CA ASP A 77 -12.55 -22.89 -18.39
C ASP A 77 -11.43 -22.10 -19.03
N LEU A 78 -11.06 -20.96 -18.42
CA LEU A 78 -10.00 -20.09 -18.88
C LEU A 78 -8.65 -20.61 -18.41
N PRO A 79 -7.69 -20.89 -19.31
CA PRO A 79 -6.35 -21.32 -18.91
C PRO A 79 -5.55 -20.17 -18.31
N LEU A 80 -4.59 -20.50 -17.44
CA LEU A 80 -3.61 -19.55 -16.93
C LEU A 80 -2.60 -19.19 -18.02
N SER A 81 -2.24 -17.92 -18.15
CA SER A 81 -1.11 -17.49 -18.96
C SER A 81 0.21 -18.10 -18.46
N ASN A 82 1.25 -18.09 -19.28
CA ASN A 82 2.56 -18.59 -18.87
C ASN A 82 3.15 -17.77 -17.73
N GLU A 83 2.91 -16.45 -17.71
CA GLU A 83 3.34 -15.57 -16.64
C GLU A 83 2.61 -15.90 -15.34
N CYS A 84 1.30 -16.09 -15.42
CA CYS A 84 0.49 -16.46 -14.24
C CYS A 84 0.92 -17.84 -13.68
N LYS A 85 1.28 -18.81 -14.54
CA LYS A 85 1.87 -20.08 -14.09
C LYS A 85 3.18 -19.91 -13.34
N ARG A 86 4.07 -19.01 -13.83
CA ARG A 86 5.33 -18.70 -13.14
C ARG A 86 5.07 -18.02 -11.80
N VAL A 87 4.12 -17.08 -11.74
CA VAL A 87 3.69 -16.42 -10.48
C VAL A 87 3.27 -17.46 -9.45
N LEU A 88 2.45 -18.45 -9.83
CA LEU A 88 2.02 -19.51 -8.91
C LEU A 88 3.17 -20.42 -8.47
N ALA A 89 4.14 -20.69 -9.36
CA ALA A 89 5.36 -21.43 -8.99
C ALA A 89 6.21 -20.63 -8.00
N TYR A 90 6.42 -19.34 -8.24
CA TYR A 90 7.12 -18.45 -7.31
C TYR A 90 6.43 -18.33 -5.97
N ALA A 91 5.09 -18.26 -5.96
CA ALA A 91 4.32 -18.25 -4.72
C ALA A 91 4.54 -19.53 -3.88
N ALA A 92 4.65 -20.70 -4.54
CA ALA A 92 4.96 -21.94 -3.86
C ALA A 92 6.38 -21.93 -3.25
N GLU A 93 7.36 -21.41 -3.98
CA GLU A 93 8.73 -21.24 -3.48
C GLU A 93 8.82 -20.25 -2.32
N GLU A 94 8.02 -19.16 -2.34
CA GLU A 94 7.96 -18.22 -1.22
C GLU A 94 7.34 -18.86 0.04
N ALA A 95 6.30 -19.70 -0.11
CA ALA A 95 5.74 -20.44 1.01
C ALA A 95 6.76 -21.42 1.61
N GLU A 96 7.52 -22.13 0.76
CA GLU A 96 8.60 -23.02 1.20
C GLU A 96 9.74 -22.26 1.90
N ARG A 97 10.11 -21.09 1.38
CA ARG A 97 11.10 -20.19 2.01
C ARG A 97 10.66 -19.71 3.38
N ALA A 98 9.38 -19.39 3.56
CA ALA A 98 8.79 -18.98 4.83
C ALA A 98 8.66 -20.13 5.82
N GLY A 99 8.71 -21.38 5.37
CA GLY A 99 8.44 -22.56 6.16
C GLY A 99 6.95 -22.87 6.33
N ASP A 100 6.10 -22.26 5.49
CA ASP A 100 4.66 -22.39 5.57
C ASP A 100 4.16 -23.66 4.84
N LYS A 101 3.31 -24.41 5.53
CA LYS A 101 2.71 -25.63 4.96
C LYS A 101 1.69 -25.33 3.86
N HIS A 102 1.05 -24.17 3.94
CA HIS A 102 -0.01 -23.75 3.05
C HIS A 102 0.37 -22.45 2.32
N LEU A 103 -0.03 -22.37 1.07
CA LEU A 103 0.17 -21.21 0.23
C LEU A 103 -0.97 -20.21 0.48
N GLY A 104 -0.65 -19.07 1.08
CA GLY A 104 -1.59 -17.99 1.39
C GLY A 104 -1.58 -16.88 0.34
N THR A 105 -2.39 -15.86 0.58
CA THR A 105 -2.52 -14.66 -0.26
C THR A 105 -1.23 -13.83 -0.28
N GLU A 106 -0.51 -13.79 0.83
CA GLU A 106 0.81 -13.18 0.98
C GLU A 106 1.84 -13.79 0.01
N HIS A 107 1.82 -15.10 -0.16
CA HIS A 107 2.72 -15.80 -1.09
C HIS A 107 2.35 -15.51 -2.55
N LEU A 108 1.05 -15.39 -2.87
CA LEU A 108 0.60 -14.96 -4.20
C LEU A 108 1.09 -13.55 -4.53
N LEU A 109 1.05 -12.63 -3.57
CA LEU A 109 1.58 -11.28 -3.74
C LEU A 109 3.09 -11.29 -3.98
N LEU A 110 3.84 -12.09 -3.22
CA LEU A 110 5.29 -12.23 -3.42
C LEU A 110 5.59 -12.88 -4.79
N GLY A 111 4.79 -13.83 -5.21
CA GLY A 111 4.90 -14.44 -6.54
C GLY A 111 4.71 -13.42 -7.67
N LEU A 112 3.71 -12.53 -7.54
CA LEU A 112 3.50 -11.42 -8.48
C LEU A 112 4.71 -10.49 -8.53
N LEU A 113 5.27 -10.11 -7.38
CA LEU A 113 6.46 -9.25 -7.30
C LEU A 113 7.73 -9.90 -7.87
N ARG A 114 7.84 -11.24 -7.85
CA ARG A 114 8.96 -11.97 -8.45
C ARG A 114 8.92 -12.06 -9.96
N GLU A 115 7.75 -12.03 -10.56
CA GLU A 115 7.61 -11.98 -12.02
C GLU A 115 7.74 -10.52 -12.49
N GLU A 116 8.93 -9.95 -12.33
CA GLU A 116 9.25 -8.52 -12.51
C GLU A 116 8.80 -7.93 -13.84
N LYS A 117 8.70 -8.77 -14.90
CA LYS A 117 8.34 -8.34 -16.25
C LYS A 117 6.84 -8.32 -16.51
N CYS A 118 6.02 -8.83 -15.59
CA CYS A 118 4.57 -8.84 -15.77
C CYS A 118 3.94 -7.48 -15.42
N PHE A 119 2.77 -7.23 -16.00
CA PHE A 119 2.07 -5.98 -15.82
C PHE A 119 1.63 -5.76 -14.35
N ALA A 120 1.20 -6.81 -13.66
CA ALA A 120 0.84 -6.72 -12.24
C ALA A 120 2.03 -6.29 -11.37
N ALA A 121 3.26 -6.81 -11.64
CA ALA A 121 4.46 -6.39 -10.93
C ALA A 121 4.78 -4.91 -11.17
N ALA A 122 4.62 -4.41 -12.40
CA ALA A 122 4.82 -3.00 -12.72
C ALA A 122 3.88 -2.12 -11.89
N ILE A 123 2.59 -2.47 -11.80
CA ILE A 123 1.59 -1.76 -10.96
C ILE A 123 2.02 -1.79 -9.49
N LEU A 124 2.38 -2.96 -8.96
CA LEU A 124 2.81 -3.12 -7.57
C LEU A 124 4.07 -2.31 -7.27
N HIS A 125 5.01 -2.24 -8.21
CA HIS A 125 6.20 -1.41 -8.11
C HIS A 125 5.87 0.10 -8.08
N GLU A 126 4.92 0.54 -8.88
CA GLU A 126 4.44 1.93 -8.83
C GLU A 126 3.73 2.25 -7.49
N CYS A 127 3.08 1.25 -6.90
CA CYS A 127 2.52 1.35 -5.55
C CYS A 127 3.60 1.30 -4.45
N GLY A 128 4.89 1.27 -4.80
CA GLY A 128 6.01 1.27 -3.85
C GLY A 128 6.34 -0.10 -3.26
N LEU A 129 5.69 -1.18 -3.71
CA LEU A 129 6.01 -2.53 -3.24
C LEU A 129 7.26 -3.06 -3.94
N ARG A 130 8.17 -3.61 -3.15
CA ARG A 130 9.38 -4.31 -3.61
C ARG A 130 9.47 -5.65 -2.92
N LEU A 131 9.96 -6.67 -3.63
CA LEU A 131 9.97 -8.05 -3.16
C LEU A 131 10.59 -8.20 -1.76
N ASN A 132 11.80 -7.68 -1.56
CA ASN A 132 12.54 -7.87 -0.30
C ASN A 132 11.85 -7.16 0.87
N THR A 133 11.48 -5.89 0.70
CA THR A 133 10.79 -5.13 1.74
C THR A 133 9.40 -5.68 2.06
N THR A 134 8.71 -6.21 1.05
CA THR A 134 7.41 -6.86 1.26
C THR A 134 7.56 -8.16 2.04
N ARG A 135 8.60 -8.97 1.76
CA ARG A 135 8.91 -10.17 2.57
C ARG A 135 9.16 -9.82 4.05
N GLU A 136 9.99 -8.81 4.30
CA GLU A 136 10.30 -8.35 5.66
C GLU A 136 9.04 -7.92 6.40
N ARG A 137 8.20 -7.11 5.76
CA ARG A 137 6.91 -6.66 6.31
C ARG A 137 5.95 -7.82 6.59
N LEU A 138 5.95 -8.86 5.77
CA LEU A 138 5.10 -10.04 5.93
C LEU A 138 5.60 -10.97 7.04
N SER A 139 6.93 -11.11 7.19
CA SER A 139 7.54 -11.96 8.23
C SER A 139 7.49 -11.38 9.66
N GLY A 140 6.90 -10.21 9.85
CA GLY A 140 6.88 -9.52 11.15
C GLY A 140 8.24 -8.98 11.61
N ARG A 141 9.29 -9.11 10.78
CA ARG A 141 10.63 -8.57 11.07
C ARG A 141 10.80 -7.12 10.64
N GLY A 142 9.79 -6.53 10.04
CA GLY A 142 9.85 -5.23 9.36
C GLY A 142 9.31 -4.06 10.18
N GLU A 143 9.42 -4.06 11.52
CA GLU A 143 9.24 -2.82 12.30
C GLU A 143 10.52 -1.97 12.36
N GLN A 144 11.57 -2.34 11.61
CA GLN A 144 12.74 -1.48 11.45
C GLN A 144 12.44 -0.35 10.46
N GLU A 145 12.82 0.85 10.83
CA GLU A 145 12.68 2.08 10.06
C GLU A 145 13.03 1.88 8.57
N LEU A 146 12.05 2.07 7.70
CA LEU A 146 12.32 2.15 6.25
C LEU A 146 13.28 3.32 6.03
N SER A 147 14.41 3.07 5.38
CA SER A 147 15.28 4.16 4.94
C SER A 147 14.49 5.13 4.04
N PRO A 148 14.90 6.41 3.94
CA PRO A 148 14.21 7.41 3.10
C PRO A 148 13.97 6.94 1.65
N GLU A 149 14.83 6.05 1.14
CA GLU A 149 14.76 5.47 -0.21
C GLU A 149 13.65 4.40 -0.37
N GLN A 150 13.12 3.86 0.73
CA GLN A 150 12.12 2.78 0.76
C GLN A 150 10.68 3.28 1.02
N ARG A 151 10.49 4.60 1.06
CA ARG A 151 9.15 5.18 1.21
C ARG A 151 8.28 4.86 0.00
N PRO A 152 6.98 4.57 0.19
CA PRO A 152 6.06 4.43 -0.92
C PRO A 152 6.14 5.67 -1.81
N LEU A 153 6.31 5.47 -3.11
CA LEU A 153 6.26 6.55 -4.09
C LEU A 153 4.89 7.24 -3.97
N GLY A 154 4.78 8.28 -3.16
CA GLY A 154 3.53 9.00 -2.99
C GLY A 154 3.14 9.36 -1.57
N ALA A 155 3.74 8.75 -0.57
CA ALA A 155 3.50 9.19 0.80
C ALA A 155 4.08 10.59 0.99
N PRO A 156 3.31 11.57 1.51
CA PRO A 156 3.83 12.88 1.84
C PRO A 156 4.77 12.79 3.04
N ASP A 157 5.79 13.66 3.08
CA ASP A 157 6.54 13.89 4.30
C ASP A 157 5.66 14.68 5.27
N ILE A 158 5.54 14.21 6.51
CA ILE A 158 4.78 14.91 7.54
C ILE A 158 5.76 15.43 8.58
N LEU A 159 5.94 16.73 8.62
CA LEU A 159 6.84 17.41 9.53
C LEU A 159 6.05 18.20 10.57
N LEU A 160 6.34 17.98 11.84
CA LEU A 160 5.92 18.86 12.91
C LEU A 160 7.04 19.86 13.13
N ILE A 161 6.74 21.14 12.97
CA ILE A 161 7.69 22.23 13.04
C ILE A 161 7.26 23.25 14.12
N ASP A 162 8.22 23.93 14.71
CA ASP A 162 7.93 25.08 15.56
C ASP A 162 7.56 26.34 14.73
N GLU A 163 7.23 27.43 15.41
CA GLU A 163 6.93 28.72 14.78
C GLU A 163 8.12 29.30 13.98
N GLY A 164 9.33 28.90 14.32
CA GLY A 164 10.58 29.29 13.63
C GLY A 164 10.88 28.44 12.39
N GLY A 165 10.10 27.37 12.15
CA GLY A 165 10.30 26.43 11.04
C GLY A 165 11.31 25.31 11.34
N GLN A 166 11.77 25.18 12.60
CA GLN A 166 12.63 24.08 13.01
C GLN A 166 11.80 22.79 13.12
N VAL A 167 12.32 21.71 12.55
CA VAL A 167 11.66 20.39 12.63
C VAL A 167 11.80 19.84 14.04
N LEU A 168 10.68 19.64 14.72
CA LEU A 168 10.58 19.03 16.04
C LEU A 168 10.56 17.51 15.93
N THR A 169 9.77 17.00 15.00
CA THR A 169 9.71 15.56 14.70
C THR A 169 9.12 15.32 13.32
N GLU A 170 9.38 14.14 12.78
CA GLU A 170 8.81 13.67 11.53
C GLU A 170 7.84 12.53 11.83
N LEU A 171 6.62 12.62 11.31
CA LEU A 171 5.63 11.55 11.42
C LEU A 171 5.63 10.70 10.17
N ARG A 172 5.58 9.39 10.37
CA ARG A 172 5.40 8.47 9.26
C ARG A 172 3.95 8.52 8.78
N TRP A 173 3.78 8.77 7.49
CA TRP A 173 2.47 8.60 6.86
C TRP A 173 2.03 7.14 6.97
N THR A 174 0.86 6.92 7.56
CA THR A 174 0.14 5.63 7.53
C THR A 174 -1.31 5.89 7.19
N PRO A 175 -2.01 4.96 6.55
CA PRO A 175 -3.43 5.10 6.25
C PRO A 175 -4.32 5.36 7.48
N ALA A 176 -3.89 4.91 8.64
CA ALA A 176 -4.59 5.09 9.91
C ALA A 176 -4.18 6.38 10.66
N LEU A 177 -3.24 7.15 10.11
CA LEU A 177 -2.75 8.36 10.76
C LEU A 177 -3.80 9.47 10.66
N ALA A 178 -4.49 9.75 11.75
CA ALA A 178 -5.32 10.93 11.86
C ALA A 178 -4.43 12.16 12.06
N LEU A 179 -4.41 13.07 11.08
CA LEU A 179 -3.73 14.35 11.23
C LEU A 179 -4.52 15.23 12.23
N PRO A 180 -3.83 15.89 13.16
CA PRO A 180 -4.48 16.81 14.07
C PRO A 180 -5.03 18.01 13.30
N ARG A 181 -6.07 18.64 13.81
CA ARG A 181 -6.68 19.85 13.24
C ARG A 181 -6.09 21.11 13.87
N VAL A 182 -6.19 22.22 13.15
CA VAL A 182 -5.83 23.52 13.71
C VAL A 182 -6.64 23.77 14.99
N GLY A 183 -5.94 24.13 16.06
CA GLY A 183 -6.50 24.35 17.39
C GLY A 183 -6.47 23.13 18.30
N GLU A 184 -6.23 21.94 17.78
CA GLU A 184 -6.02 20.71 18.59
C GLU A 184 -4.64 20.70 19.25
N TYR A 185 -4.49 19.84 20.26
CA TYR A 185 -3.24 19.71 21.01
C TYR A 185 -2.54 18.41 20.65
N VAL A 186 -1.21 18.49 20.51
CA VAL A 186 -0.32 17.36 20.24
C VAL A 186 0.70 17.26 21.35
N ARG A 187 0.92 16.04 21.87
CA ARG A 187 1.94 15.75 22.84
C ARG A 187 3.12 15.08 22.15
N LEU A 188 4.28 15.70 22.25
CA LEU A 188 5.53 15.14 21.77
C LEU A 188 6.36 14.63 22.94
N PRO A 189 6.93 13.41 22.84
CA PRO A 189 7.86 12.91 23.85
C PRO A 189 9.16 13.73 23.79
N GLU A 190 9.53 14.34 24.89
CA GLU A 190 10.87 14.88 25.12
C GLU A 190 11.42 14.26 26.41
N ASP A 191 12.55 13.56 26.31
CA ASP A 191 13.34 12.86 27.32
C ASP A 191 12.62 12.32 28.58
N GLU A 192 12.13 13.15 29.50
CA GLU A 192 11.42 12.69 30.72
C GLU A 192 10.01 13.26 30.87
N VAL A 193 9.63 14.28 30.10
CA VAL A 193 8.32 14.95 30.23
C VAL A 193 7.76 15.26 28.86
N ALA A 194 6.57 14.72 28.56
CA ALA A 194 5.88 15.04 27.30
C ALA A 194 5.48 16.52 27.27
N LYS A 195 5.94 17.25 26.28
CA LYS A 195 5.51 18.64 26.02
C LYS A 195 4.25 18.68 25.18
N GLU A 196 3.33 19.54 25.57
CA GLU A 196 2.09 19.77 24.85
C GLU A 196 2.20 21.00 23.96
N PHE A 197 1.79 20.85 22.71
CA PHE A 197 1.82 21.89 21.69
C PHE A 197 0.41 22.08 21.13
N ARG A 198 0.07 23.29 20.71
CA ARG A 198 -1.14 23.59 19.98
C ARG A 198 -0.87 23.67 18.49
N VAL A 199 -1.68 23.04 17.68
CA VAL A 199 -1.59 23.14 16.21
C VAL A 199 -2.08 24.51 15.76
N GLU A 200 -1.20 25.30 15.16
CA GLU A 200 -1.54 26.63 14.65
C GLU A 200 -1.85 26.65 13.18
N ARG A 201 -1.12 25.85 12.39
CA ARG A 201 -1.25 25.84 10.95
C ARG A 201 -0.91 24.48 10.38
N ILE A 202 -1.58 24.12 9.29
CA ILE A 202 -1.25 22.95 8.48
C ILE A 202 -1.05 23.43 7.04
N THR A 203 0.13 23.17 6.50
CA THR A 203 0.51 23.54 5.13
C THR A 203 0.67 22.29 4.29
N TYR A 204 0.01 22.26 3.15
CA TYR A 204 0.08 21.17 2.19
C TYR A 204 0.89 21.61 0.97
N SER A 205 1.99 20.91 0.69
CA SER A 205 2.84 21.18 -0.48
C SER A 205 2.64 20.08 -1.53
N TYR A 206 2.43 20.49 -2.77
CA TYR A 206 2.19 19.61 -3.91
C TYR A 206 3.32 19.70 -4.91
N ILE A 207 3.69 18.54 -5.50
CA ILE A 207 4.64 18.50 -6.63
C ILE A 207 3.90 18.09 -7.90
N ARG A 208 4.35 18.66 -9.02
CA ARG A 208 3.85 18.28 -10.33
C ARG A 208 4.55 17.01 -10.81
N VAL A 209 3.78 15.99 -11.18
CA VAL A 209 4.34 14.73 -11.73
C VAL A 209 4.40 14.84 -13.25
N PRO A 210 5.61 14.78 -13.87
CA PRO A 210 5.79 15.10 -15.28
C PRO A 210 5.26 14.07 -16.29
N PHE A 211 4.91 12.86 -15.89
CA PHE A 211 4.57 11.75 -16.78
C PHE A 211 3.12 11.25 -16.74
N ALA A 212 2.21 11.98 -16.10
CA ALA A 212 0.79 11.62 -16.17
C ALA A 212 0.09 12.43 -17.29
N GLU A 213 -0.56 11.75 -18.23
CA GLU A 213 -1.34 12.37 -19.31
C GLU A 213 -2.49 13.29 -18.83
N ARG A 214 -2.80 13.23 -17.53
CA ARG A 214 -3.62 14.23 -16.83
C ARG A 214 -2.76 14.82 -15.72
N ARG A 215 -2.44 16.11 -15.84
CA ARG A 215 -1.77 16.92 -14.83
C ARG A 215 -2.47 16.77 -13.48
N LYS A 216 -1.99 15.87 -12.63
CA LYS A 216 -2.40 15.78 -11.24
C LYS A 216 -1.21 16.20 -10.38
N ASP A 217 -1.42 17.24 -9.60
CA ASP A 217 -0.48 17.59 -8.55
C ASP A 217 -0.54 16.52 -7.46
N ARG A 218 0.61 16.09 -6.97
CA ARG A 218 0.73 15.09 -5.92
C ARG A 218 1.11 15.77 -4.62
N LEU A 219 0.43 15.41 -3.53
CA LEU A 219 0.82 15.84 -2.20
C LEU A 219 2.21 15.29 -1.87
N ALA A 220 3.17 16.19 -1.64
CA ALA A 220 4.56 15.84 -1.39
C ALA A 220 4.96 16.02 0.07
N LYS A 221 4.36 17.02 0.75
CA LYS A 221 4.74 17.41 2.09
C LYS A 221 3.54 17.97 2.86
N ILE A 222 3.46 17.64 4.14
CA ILE A 222 2.54 18.24 5.09
C ILE A 222 3.39 18.83 6.21
N GLU A 223 3.29 20.12 6.44
CA GLU A 223 3.95 20.81 7.55
C GLU A 223 2.90 21.23 8.57
N ILE A 224 3.05 20.77 9.80
CA ILE A 224 2.17 21.09 10.92
C ILE A 224 2.93 22.00 11.87
N THR A 225 2.57 23.28 11.87
CA THR A 225 3.19 24.29 12.75
C THR A 225 2.58 24.19 14.14
N LEU A 226 3.44 24.03 15.13
CA LEU A 226 3.11 23.86 16.53
C LEU A 226 3.58 25.08 17.35
N ALA A 227 2.69 25.59 18.19
CA ALA A 227 3.05 26.57 19.22
C ALA A 227 3.14 25.89 20.59
N PRO A 228 4.15 26.22 21.41
CA PRO A 228 4.23 25.69 22.75
C PRO A 228 3.03 26.19 23.57
N THR A 229 2.34 25.29 24.24
CA THR A 229 1.38 25.70 25.27
C THR A 229 2.23 26.09 26.49
N GLY A 230 2.21 27.39 26.85
CA GLY A 230 2.95 27.89 28.01
C GLY A 230 2.65 27.02 29.24
N GLU A 231 3.64 26.90 30.14
CA GLU A 231 3.53 26.11 31.39
C GLU A 231 2.17 26.30 32.05
N PRO A 232 1.54 25.21 32.51
CA PRO A 232 0.29 25.35 33.28
C PRO A 232 0.60 26.26 34.49
N LYS A 233 0.03 27.47 34.49
CA LYS A 233 0.05 28.32 35.68
C LYS A 233 -0.46 27.47 36.84
N ASN A 234 0.41 27.18 37.80
CA ASN A 234 0.08 26.55 39.04
C ASN A 234 -1.24 27.13 39.55
N ALA A 235 -2.27 26.31 39.59
CA ALA A 235 -3.50 26.66 40.29
C ALA A 235 -3.09 26.87 41.77
N GLU A 236 -3.02 28.10 42.17
CA GLU A 236 -2.99 28.46 43.57
C GLU A 236 -4.24 27.80 44.21
N LYS A 237 -3.99 26.92 45.16
CA LYS A 237 -5.00 26.40 46.04
C LYS A 237 -5.44 27.54 46.99
N PRO A 238 -6.73 27.70 47.21
CA PRO A 238 -7.26 28.52 48.28
C PRO A 238 -6.97 27.96 49.67
#